data_7648013c8e9d48ff2fb4a207184e22e7
#
_entry.id   7648013c8e9d48ff2fb4a207184e22e7
#
_cell.length_a   1.000
_cell.length_b   1.000
_cell.length_c   1.000
_cell.angle_alpha   90.00
_cell.angle_beta   90.00
_cell.angle_gamma   90.00
#
_symmetry.space_group_name_H-M   'P 1'
#
loop_
_entity.id
_entity.type
_entity.pdbx_description
1 polymer ?
#
loop_
_entity_poly.entity_id
_entity_poly.type
_entity_poly.pdbx_seq_one_letter_code
_entity_poly.pdbx_strand_id
1 'polypeptide(L)'
;MRTVDVATLTQNIKEMCIEANHFLSEDMKTAFTKAEQQEKAPLGKQILQQLQQNMDIAGKDMIPICQDTGMAVVFLEVGQDVHLTGGNVEDAVNEGVRQGYVGGYLRKSVVKDPIYRENTKDNTPAIIHYSIVPGDRVRITVAPKGFGSENMSRVFMLKPADGIEGVKNAILTAVKDAGPNACPPMVVGVGIGGTFEKCALMAKKALTRPVDEHSEIPYVRELEEELLEKINKTGIGPGGLGGSTTALAVNINTYPTHIAGLPVAVNICCHVNRHAVREI
;
A
#
# COMPACT_ATOMS: atom_id res chain seq x y z
N MET A 1 24.86 21.95 -0.24
CA MET A 1 23.42 21.89 0.01
C MET A 1 22.72 22.05 -1.31
N ARG A 2 21.90 21.10 -1.71
CA ARG A 2 21.17 21.10 -2.98
C ARG A 2 19.83 21.81 -2.81
N THR A 3 19.48 22.68 -3.73
CA THR A 3 18.18 23.38 -3.72
C THR A 3 17.21 22.64 -4.63
N VAL A 4 16.00 22.37 -4.12
CA VAL A 4 14.89 21.76 -4.87
C VAL A 4 13.68 22.67 -4.73
N ASP A 5 13.15 23.14 -5.85
CA ASP A 5 11.91 23.92 -5.87
C ASP A 5 10.71 23.00 -5.65
N VAL A 6 9.80 23.38 -4.75
CA VAL A 6 8.61 22.59 -4.44
C VAL A 6 7.66 22.43 -5.63
N ALA A 7 7.73 23.28 -6.65
CA ALA A 7 7.02 23.09 -7.90
C ALA A 7 7.42 21.77 -8.61
N THR A 8 8.67 21.31 -8.41
CA THR A 8 9.13 20.00 -8.90
C THR A 8 8.39 18.86 -8.18
N LEU A 9 8.13 18.99 -6.87
CA LEU A 9 7.32 18.03 -6.13
C LEU A 9 5.89 17.99 -6.68
N THR A 10 5.28 19.16 -6.88
CA THR A 10 3.92 19.28 -7.43
C THR A 10 3.78 18.54 -8.75
N GLN A 11 4.70 18.80 -9.70
CA GLN A 11 4.65 18.19 -11.02
C GLN A 11 4.84 16.66 -10.96
N ASN A 12 5.82 16.18 -10.19
CA ASN A 12 6.05 14.75 -10.04
C ASN A 12 4.85 14.05 -9.39
N ILE A 13 4.30 14.58 -8.30
CA ILE A 13 3.16 13.99 -7.58
C ILE A 13 1.92 13.94 -8.46
N LYS A 14 1.65 14.99 -9.25
CA LYS A 14 0.58 15.01 -10.25
C LYS A 14 0.67 13.81 -11.20
N GLU A 15 1.84 13.63 -11.81
CA GLU A 15 2.07 12.54 -12.76
C GLU A 15 1.99 11.17 -12.09
N MET A 16 2.58 11.04 -10.90
CA MET A 16 2.58 9.79 -10.13
C MET A 16 1.18 9.37 -9.67
N CYS A 17 0.29 10.32 -9.36
CA CYS A 17 -1.12 10.02 -9.06
C CYS A 17 -1.82 9.37 -10.26
N ILE A 18 -1.57 9.89 -11.46
CA ILE A 18 -2.13 9.35 -12.70
C ILE A 18 -1.51 7.99 -13.00
N GLU A 19 -0.18 7.91 -13.03
CA GLU A 19 0.59 6.70 -13.31
C GLU A 19 0.14 5.52 -12.43
N ALA A 20 0.16 5.71 -11.12
CA ALA A 20 -0.19 4.67 -10.16
C ALA A 20 -1.65 4.17 -10.29
N ASN A 21 -2.56 4.98 -10.81
CA ASN A 21 -3.95 4.57 -11.01
C ASN A 21 -4.23 3.88 -12.35
N HIS A 22 -3.28 3.93 -13.29
CA HIS A 22 -3.44 3.32 -14.62
C HIS A 22 -2.52 2.11 -14.84
N PHE A 23 -1.40 2.05 -14.11
CA PHE A 23 -0.43 1.00 -14.29
C PHE A 23 -0.07 0.34 -12.94
N LEU A 24 -0.05 -0.98 -12.92
CA LEU A 24 0.61 -1.71 -11.85
C LEU A 24 2.09 -1.92 -12.19
N SER A 25 2.91 -2.04 -11.16
CA SER A 25 4.33 -2.33 -11.28
C SER A 25 4.59 -3.72 -11.88
N GLU A 26 5.77 -3.93 -12.43
CA GLU A 26 6.13 -5.19 -13.10
C GLU A 26 6.18 -6.38 -12.14
N ASP A 27 6.59 -6.17 -10.88
CA ASP A 27 6.53 -7.20 -9.83
C ASP A 27 5.10 -7.69 -9.59
N MET A 28 4.13 -6.76 -9.55
CA MET A 28 2.71 -7.10 -9.43
C MET A 28 2.20 -7.91 -10.63
N LYS A 29 2.52 -7.50 -11.87
CA LYS A 29 2.14 -8.24 -13.08
C LYS A 29 2.73 -9.65 -13.10
N THR A 30 3.99 -9.76 -12.72
CA THR A 30 4.68 -11.05 -12.59
C THR A 30 4.02 -11.92 -11.53
N ALA A 31 3.67 -11.34 -10.37
CA ALA A 31 2.98 -12.06 -9.30
C ALA A 31 1.60 -12.58 -9.75
N PHE A 32 0.84 -11.80 -10.52
CA PHE A 32 -0.43 -12.26 -11.10
C PHE A 32 -0.26 -13.41 -12.07
N THR A 33 0.70 -13.34 -12.97
CA THR A 33 1.00 -14.42 -13.92
C THR A 33 1.38 -15.71 -13.20
N LYS A 34 2.23 -15.62 -12.18
CA LYS A 34 2.61 -16.75 -11.34
C LYS A 34 1.41 -17.31 -10.56
N ALA A 35 0.58 -16.43 -10.00
CA ALA A 35 -0.61 -16.82 -9.27
C ALA A 35 -1.62 -17.57 -10.16
N GLU A 36 -1.86 -17.09 -11.38
CA GLU A 36 -2.73 -17.77 -12.36
C GLU A 36 -2.23 -19.18 -12.69
N GLN A 37 -0.92 -19.33 -12.90
CA GLN A 37 -0.33 -20.64 -13.21
C GLN A 37 -0.46 -21.63 -12.04
N GLN A 38 -0.39 -21.14 -10.81
CA GLN A 38 -0.41 -21.96 -9.59
C GLN A 38 -1.83 -22.16 -9.01
N GLU A 39 -2.81 -21.36 -9.43
CA GLU A 39 -4.19 -21.45 -8.93
C GLU A 39 -4.82 -22.80 -9.33
N LYS A 40 -5.41 -23.47 -8.34
CA LYS A 40 -5.96 -24.83 -8.51
C LYS A 40 -7.45 -24.81 -8.83
N ALA A 41 -8.18 -23.77 -8.38
CA ALA A 41 -9.60 -23.65 -8.62
C ALA A 41 -9.86 -23.06 -10.02
N PRO A 42 -10.66 -23.69 -10.88
CA PRO A 42 -10.96 -23.16 -12.21
C PRO A 42 -11.55 -21.75 -12.18
N LEU A 43 -12.48 -21.48 -11.26
CA LEU A 43 -13.07 -20.15 -11.08
C LEU A 43 -12.02 -19.14 -10.62
N GLY A 44 -11.16 -19.50 -9.64
CA GLY A 44 -10.06 -18.64 -9.19
C GLY A 44 -9.12 -18.27 -10.32
N LYS A 45 -8.77 -19.24 -11.18
CA LYS A 45 -7.95 -19.00 -12.37
C LYS A 45 -8.63 -18.02 -13.34
N GLN A 46 -9.91 -18.21 -13.62
CA GLN A 46 -10.68 -17.31 -14.49
C GLN A 46 -10.71 -15.88 -13.94
N ILE A 47 -10.87 -15.72 -12.62
CA ILE A 47 -10.84 -14.40 -11.98
C ILE A 47 -9.47 -13.74 -12.15
N LEU A 48 -8.38 -14.45 -11.90
CA LEU A 48 -7.03 -13.92 -12.10
C LEU A 48 -6.79 -13.48 -13.54
N GLN A 49 -7.28 -14.22 -14.54
CA GLN A 49 -7.23 -13.83 -15.94
C GLN A 49 -8.02 -12.53 -16.21
N GLN A 50 -9.22 -12.40 -15.65
CA GLN A 50 -10.02 -11.18 -15.78
C GLN A 50 -9.32 -9.97 -15.14
N LEU A 51 -8.67 -10.15 -14.00
CA LEU A 51 -7.90 -9.09 -13.34
C LEU A 51 -6.71 -8.64 -14.20
N GLN A 52 -6.00 -9.56 -14.84
CA GLN A 52 -4.92 -9.23 -15.77
C GLN A 52 -5.44 -8.50 -17.01
N GLN A 53 -6.54 -8.97 -17.61
CA GLN A 53 -7.19 -8.30 -18.73
C GLN A 53 -7.61 -6.86 -18.36
N ASN A 54 -8.14 -6.66 -17.16
CA ASN A 54 -8.48 -5.32 -16.66
C ASN A 54 -7.26 -4.40 -16.57
N MET A 55 -6.10 -4.90 -16.14
CA MET A 55 -4.85 -4.13 -16.10
C MET A 55 -4.40 -3.72 -17.50
N ASP A 56 -4.49 -4.63 -18.47
CA ASP A 56 -4.11 -4.37 -19.86
C ASP A 56 -5.02 -3.31 -20.50
N ILE A 57 -6.34 -3.41 -20.29
CA ILE A 57 -7.32 -2.42 -20.76
C ILE A 57 -7.04 -1.06 -20.09
N ALA A 58 -6.84 -1.03 -18.78
CA ALA A 58 -6.60 0.19 -18.04
C ALA A 58 -5.37 0.95 -18.58
N GLY A 59 -4.26 0.24 -18.78
CA GLY A 59 -3.02 0.84 -19.31
C GLY A 59 -3.14 1.26 -20.76
N LYS A 60 -3.82 0.47 -21.61
CA LYS A 60 -3.98 0.76 -23.02
C LYS A 60 -4.90 1.95 -23.28
N ASP A 61 -6.03 1.97 -22.59
CA ASP A 61 -7.10 2.94 -22.85
C ASP A 61 -7.02 4.16 -21.90
N MET A 62 -6.02 4.20 -21.03
CA MET A 62 -5.83 5.23 -20.01
C MET A 62 -7.09 5.43 -19.15
N ILE A 63 -7.66 4.31 -18.69
CA ILE A 63 -8.79 4.24 -17.77
C ILE A 63 -8.26 3.75 -16.41
N PRO A 64 -8.68 4.34 -15.28
CA PRO A 64 -8.23 3.86 -13.97
C PRO A 64 -8.55 2.36 -13.76
N ILE A 65 -7.59 1.61 -13.20
CA ILE A 65 -7.70 0.16 -12.96
C ILE A 65 -8.93 -0.20 -12.10
N CYS A 66 -9.33 0.70 -11.21
CA CYS A 66 -10.43 0.51 -10.28
C CYS A 66 -11.24 1.81 -10.15
N GLN A 67 -12.54 1.70 -9.88
CA GLN A 67 -13.40 2.85 -9.57
C GLN A 67 -13.00 3.56 -8.27
N ASP A 68 -12.37 2.86 -7.32
CA ASP A 68 -11.76 3.47 -6.13
C ASP A 68 -10.31 3.83 -6.44
N THR A 69 -10.08 5.07 -6.87
CA THR A 69 -8.75 5.59 -7.14
C THR A 69 -8.03 6.05 -5.87
N GLY A 70 -8.65 5.83 -4.73
CA GLY A 70 -8.06 5.91 -3.40
C GLY A 70 -7.86 7.32 -2.83
N MET A 71 -7.37 7.36 -1.61
CA MET A 71 -6.80 8.53 -0.97
C MET A 71 -5.28 8.51 -1.18
N ALA A 72 -4.69 9.62 -1.58
CA ALA A 72 -3.26 9.69 -1.82
C ALA A 72 -2.48 9.60 -0.50
N VAL A 73 -1.63 8.58 -0.36
CA VAL A 73 -0.61 8.49 0.68
C VAL A 73 0.73 8.82 0.04
N VAL A 74 1.43 9.81 0.59
CA VAL A 74 2.69 10.32 0.05
C VAL A 74 3.78 10.15 1.10
N PHE A 75 4.83 9.40 0.76
CA PHE A 75 6.05 9.36 1.56
C PHE A 75 7.10 10.23 0.90
N LEU A 76 7.62 11.18 1.67
CA LEU A 76 8.74 12.06 1.28
C LEU A 76 9.96 11.73 2.13
N GLU A 77 10.97 11.15 1.51
CA GLU A 77 12.29 10.94 2.11
C GLU A 77 13.19 12.06 1.61
N VAL A 78 13.44 13.05 2.49
CA VAL A 78 14.19 14.26 2.14
C VAL A 78 15.63 14.12 2.61
N GLY A 79 16.57 14.24 1.69
CA GLY A 79 18.00 14.26 2.01
C GLY A 79 18.35 15.41 2.96
N GLN A 80 19.18 15.12 3.97
CA GLN A 80 19.59 16.11 4.97
C GLN A 80 20.26 17.35 4.36
N ASP A 81 20.89 17.21 3.18
CA ASP A 81 21.56 18.28 2.48
C ASP A 81 20.66 18.96 1.41
N VAL A 82 19.36 18.71 1.45
CA VAL A 82 18.37 19.36 0.59
C VAL A 82 17.79 20.60 1.27
N HIS A 83 17.72 21.68 0.51
CA HIS A 83 16.96 22.89 0.86
C HIS A 83 15.74 23.00 -0.05
N LEU A 84 14.55 22.83 0.49
CA LEU A 84 13.29 23.00 -0.23
C LEU A 84 12.91 24.48 -0.28
N THR A 85 12.65 25.00 -1.49
CA THR A 85 12.35 26.40 -1.74
C THR A 85 11.11 26.56 -2.62
N GLY A 86 10.66 27.80 -2.81
CA GLY A 86 9.54 28.10 -3.73
C GLY A 86 8.15 28.04 -3.11
N GLY A 87 8.03 27.68 -1.83
CA GLY A 87 6.74 27.65 -1.14
C GLY A 87 6.67 26.63 0.00
N ASN A 88 5.46 26.41 0.51
CA ASN A 88 5.21 25.41 1.53
C ASN A 88 5.16 24.00 0.88
N VAL A 89 5.85 23.04 1.50
CA VAL A 89 5.95 21.66 0.98
C VAL A 89 4.61 20.94 0.99
N GLU A 90 3.86 21.09 2.06
CA GLU A 90 2.54 20.45 2.21
C GLU A 90 1.55 20.98 1.16
N ASP A 91 1.54 22.29 0.93
CA ASP A 91 0.73 22.92 -0.10
C ASP A 91 1.11 22.42 -1.50
N ALA A 92 2.41 22.29 -1.78
CA ALA A 92 2.90 21.77 -3.06
C ALA A 92 2.52 20.31 -3.30
N VAL A 93 2.59 19.46 -2.27
CA VAL A 93 2.13 18.07 -2.34
C VAL A 93 0.64 17.99 -2.61
N ASN A 94 -0.17 18.75 -1.86
CA ASN A 94 -1.62 18.79 -2.05
C ASN A 94 -2.00 19.34 -3.43
N GLU A 95 -1.30 20.36 -3.91
CA GLU A 95 -1.50 20.89 -5.27
C GLU A 95 -1.21 19.81 -6.34
N GLY A 96 -0.15 19.02 -6.18
CA GLY A 96 0.16 17.89 -7.06
C GLY A 96 -0.96 16.85 -7.07
N VAL A 97 -1.45 16.47 -5.89
CA VAL A 97 -2.60 15.54 -5.74
C VAL A 97 -3.84 16.13 -6.40
N ARG A 98 -4.18 17.39 -6.12
CA ARG A 98 -5.33 18.08 -6.72
C ARG A 98 -5.26 18.04 -8.25
N GLN A 99 -4.13 18.43 -8.83
CA GLN A 99 -3.93 18.43 -10.27
C GLN A 99 -4.00 17.00 -10.87
N GLY A 100 -3.41 16.03 -10.21
CA GLY A 100 -3.42 14.62 -10.64
C GLY A 100 -4.83 14.04 -10.65
N TYR A 101 -5.59 14.23 -9.57
CA TYR A 101 -6.95 13.67 -9.47
C TYR A 101 -7.97 14.40 -10.33
N VAL A 102 -7.86 15.73 -10.47
CA VAL A 102 -8.76 16.50 -11.33
C VAL A 102 -8.41 16.29 -12.81
N GLY A 103 -7.14 16.48 -13.18
CA GLY A 103 -6.69 16.38 -14.58
C GLY A 103 -6.64 14.93 -15.11
N GLY A 104 -6.41 13.93 -14.24
CA GLY A 104 -6.43 12.50 -14.56
C GLY A 104 -7.82 11.87 -14.52
N TYR A 105 -8.89 12.64 -14.31
CA TYR A 105 -10.27 12.15 -14.20
C TYR A 105 -10.45 11.06 -13.13
N LEU A 106 -9.63 11.11 -12.07
CA LEU A 106 -9.69 10.18 -10.97
C LEU A 106 -10.85 10.54 -10.03
N ARG A 107 -11.36 9.53 -9.29
CA ARG A 107 -12.48 9.73 -8.35
C ARG A 107 -12.02 10.56 -7.15
N LYS A 108 -12.75 11.64 -6.83
CA LYS A 108 -12.53 12.50 -5.67
C LYS A 108 -13.28 11.89 -4.48
N SER A 109 -12.58 11.15 -3.62
CA SER A 109 -13.19 10.36 -2.54
C SER A 109 -13.00 10.99 -1.15
N VAL A 110 -12.19 12.04 -1.03
CA VAL A 110 -11.90 12.67 0.27
C VAL A 110 -13.05 13.55 0.74
N VAL A 111 -13.37 13.45 2.01
CA VAL A 111 -14.35 14.29 2.70
C VAL A 111 -13.66 15.18 3.72
N LYS A 112 -14.12 16.43 3.87
CA LYS A 112 -13.55 17.45 4.77
C LYS A 112 -13.67 17.07 6.23
N ASP A 113 -14.77 16.44 6.57
CA ASP A 113 -15.09 16.02 7.94
C ASP A 113 -15.56 14.56 7.93
N PRO A 114 -15.02 13.71 8.82
CA PRO A 114 -15.34 12.29 8.82
C PRO A 114 -16.78 11.98 9.25
N ILE A 115 -17.45 12.90 9.94
CA ILE A 115 -18.83 12.73 10.42
C ILE A 115 -19.84 13.37 9.46
N TYR A 116 -19.65 14.66 9.11
CA TYR A 116 -20.56 15.38 8.21
C TYR A 116 -20.34 15.08 6.72
N ARG A 117 -19.17 14.55 6.35
CA ARG A 117 -18.84 13.92 5.07
C ARG A 117 -19.02 14.80 3.82
N GLU A 118 -18.81 16.11 3.94
CA GLU A 118 -18.76 16.99 2.80
C GLU A 118 -17.53 16.68 1.92
N ASN A 119 -17.72 16.42 0.63
CA ASN A 119 -16.64 16.10 -0.29
C ASN A 119 -15.74 17.32 -0.57
N THR A 120 -14.42 17.13 -0.62
CA THR A 120 -13.44 18.19 -0.91
C THR A 120 -13.42 18.59 -2.39
N LYS A 121 -13.93 17.73 -3.28
CA LYS A 121 -14.05 17.90 -4.74
C LYS A 121 -12.73 17.84 -5.52
N ASP A 122 -11.60 17.69 -4.85
CA ASP A 122 -10.26 17.67 -5.46
C ASP A 122 -9.36 16.53 -4.93
N ASN A 123 -9.90 15.70 -4.01
CA ASN A 123 -9.22 14.58 -3.36
C ASN A 123 -8.07 14.98 -2.42
N THR A 124 -8.05 16.20 -1.94
CA THR A 124 -7.13 16.68 -0.90
C THR A 124 -7.79 16.75 0.47
N PRO A 125 -7.04 16.76 1.60
CA PRO A 125 -5.59 16.64 1.63
C PRO A 125 -5.10 15.21 1.43
N ALA A 126 -3.84 15.08 1.00
CA ALA A 126 -3.11 13.81 1.05
C ALA A 126 -2.74 13.45 2.49
N ILE A 127 -2.46 12.16 2.72
CA ILE A 127 -1.76 11.70 3.94
C ILE A 127 -0.27 11.75 3.65
N ILE A 128 0.45 12.66 4.29
CA ILE A 128 1.86 12.92 4.02
C ILE A 128 2.73 12.44 5.17
N HIS A 129 3.72 11.62 4.87
CA HIS A 129 4.71 11.16 5.82
C HIS A 129 6.10 11.64 5.40
N TYR A 130 6.77 12.33 6.30
CA TYR A 130 8.13 12.86 6.09
C TYR A 130 9.16 12.01 6.81
N SER A 131 10.31 11.81 6.17
CA SER A 131 11.52 11.31 6.82
C SER A 131 12.75 12.06 6.30
N ILE A 132 13.69 12.32 7.21
CA ILE A 132 14.98 12.88 6.86
C ILE A 132 15.96 11.72 6.71
N VAL A 133 16.67 11.68 5.59
CA VAL A 133 17.64 10.64 5.24
C VAL A 133 18.99 11.26 4.92
N PRO A 134 20.10 10.54 4.99
CA PRO A 134 21.40 11.05 4.54
C PRO A 134 21.39 11.40 3.04
N GLY A 135 22.19 12.40 2.65
CA GLY A 135 22.40 12.78 1.25
C GLY A 135 21.58 13.98 0.79
N ASP A 136 21.50 14.15 -0.54
CA ASP A 136 20.97 15.36 -1.20
C ASP A 136 19.84 15.04 -2.22
N ARG A 137 19.21 13.86 -2.09
CA ARG A 137 18.10 13.44 -2.93
C ARG A 137 16.77 13.59 -2.21
N VAL A 138 15.71 13.72 -2.97
CA VAL A 138 14.33 13.59 -2.46
C VAL A 138 13.69 12.41 -3.15
N ARG A 139 13.34 11.40 -2.37
CA ARG A 139 12.57 10.25 -2.85
C ARG A 139 11.10 10.45 -2.52
N ILE A 140 10.27 10.37 -3.54
CA ILE A 140 8.82 10.51 -3.46
C ILE A 140 8.21 9.15 -3.74
N THR A 141 7.31 8.71 -2.86
CA THR A 141 6.45 7.54 -3.12
C THR A 141 5.00 8.01 -3.02
N VAL A 142 4.23 7.82 -4.08
CA VAL A 142 2.79 8.09 -4.09
C VAL A 142 2.06 6.76 -4.17
N ALA A 143 1.27 6.45 -3.15
CA ALA A 143 0.50 5.21 -3.02
C ALA A 143 -0.99 5.52 -2.84
N PRO A 144 -1.79 5.56 -3.91
CA PRO A 144 -3.23 5.73 -3.81
C PRO A 144 -3.85 4.52 -3.10
N LYS A 145 -4.43 4.73 -1.92
CA LYS A 145 -4.97 3.65 -1.08
C LYS A 145 -6.48 3.61 -1.11
N GLY A 146 -7.02 2.54 -1.71
CA GLY A 146 -8.46 2.27 -1.73
C GLY A 146 -9.02 1.88 -0.36
N PHE A 147 -10.22 2.36 -0.03
CA PHE A 147 -10.77 2.22 1.32
C PHE A 147 -11.53 0.91 1.55
N GLY A 148 -11.93 0.18 0.53
CA GLY A 148 -12.49 -1.17 0.71
C GLY A 148 -11.54 -2.07 1.50
N SER A 149 -10.29 -2.13 1.09
CA SER A 149 -9.26 -2.89 1.81
C SER A 149 -8.68 -2.14 3.02
N GLU A 150 -8.61 -0.81 3.00
CA GLU A 150 -8.14 -0.03 4.16
C GLU A 150 -9.00 -0.28 5.41
N ASN A 151 -10.32 -0.33 5.26
CA ASN A 151 -11.26 -0.61 6.33
C ASN A 151 -11.06 -1.99 6.98
N MET A 152 -10.39 -2.90 6.30
CA MET A 152 -10.11 -4.26 6.80
C MET A 152 -8.83 -4.34 7.62
N SER A 153 -8.08 -3.25 7.72
CA SER A 153 -6.83 -3.18 8.48
C SER A 153 -7.07 -3.20 9.98
N ARG A 154 -6.10 -3.70 10.76
CA ARG A 154 -6.19 -3.85 12.23
C ARG A 154 -4.89 -3.46 12.91
N VAL A 155 -5.00 -2.96 14.14
CA VAL A 155 -3.88 -2.79 15.06
C VAL A 155 -4.14 -3.62 16.30
N PHE A 156 -3.16 -4.39 16.71
CA PHE A 156 -3.17 -5.23 17.90
C PHE A 156 -2.07 -4.79 18.86
N MET A 157 -2.42 -4.54 20.10
CA MET A 157 -1.46 -4.27 21.17
C MET A 157 -1.23 -5.56 21.96
N LEU A 158 -0.33 -6.41 21.45
CA LEU A 158 -0.02 -7.69 22.03
C LEU A 158 0.90 -7.53 23.26
N LYS A 159 0.95 -8.55 24.10
CA LYS A 159 1.89 -8.67 25.20
C LYS A 159 3.16 -9.40 24.74
N PRO A 160 4.33 -9.11 25.28
CA PRO A 160 5.55 -9.85 24.95
C PRO A 160 5.43 -11.38 25.13
N ALA A 161 4.63 -11.81 26.10
CA ALA A 161 4.35 -13.23 26.35
C ALA A 161 3.58 -13.94 25.21
N ASP A 162 2.87 -13.18 24.35
CA ASP A 162 2.16 -13.76 23.20
C ASP A 162 3.15 -14.23 22.11
N GLY A 163 4.36 -13.67 22.11
CA GLY A 163 5.48 -14.08 21.27
C GLY A 163 5.15 -14.12 19.78
N ILE A 164 5.92 -14.90 19.04
CA ILE A 164 5.77 -15.02 17.57
C ILE A 164 4.42 -15.64 17.17
N GLU A 165 3.89 -16.55 17.97
CA GLU A 165 2.59 -17.17 17.68
C GLU A 165 1.44 -16.16 17.84
N GLY A 166 1.52 -15.26 18.81
CA GLY A 166 0.58 -14.15 18.94
C GLY A 166 0.61 -13.24 17.71
N VAL A 167 1.81 -12.92 17.19
CA VAL A 167 1.98 -12.14 15.96
C VAL A 167 1.34 -12.84 14.77
N LYS A 168 1.63 -14.13 14.57
CA LYS A 168 1.04 -14.93 13.47
C LYS A 168 -0.49 -14.96 13.57
N ASN A 169 -1.02 -15.18 14.76
CA ASN A 169 -2.46 -15.22 14.99
C ASN A 169 -3.13 -13.86 14.70
N ALA A 170 -2.52 -12.74 15.11
CA ALA A 170 -3.01 -11.40 14.83
C ALA A 170 -3.11 -11.14 13.31
N ILE A 171 -2.07 -11.51 12.54
CA ILE A 171 -2.03 -11.34 11.09
C ILE A 171 -3.10 -12.22 10.42
N LEU A 172 -3.17 -13.49 10.78
CA LEU A 172 -4.16 -14.42 10.22
C LEU A 172 -5.60 -14.01 10.56
N THR A 173 -5.84 -13.47 11.76
CA THR A 173 -7.15 -12.94 12.18
C THR A 173 -7.53 -11.76 11.30
N ALA A 174 -6.65 -10.78 11.11
CA ALA A 174 -6.92 -9.62 10.26
C ALA A 174 -7.27 -10.04 8.82
N VAL A 175 -6.54 -10.99 8.25
CA VAL A 175 -6.80 -11.51 6.89
C VAL A 175 -8.14 -12.26 6.81
N LYS A 176 -8.45 -13.09 7.79
CA LYS A 176 -9.73 -13.83 7.82
C LYS A 176 -10.93 -12.89 8.00
N ASP A 177 -10.80 -11.88 8.86
CA ASP A 177 -11.83 -10.86 9.06
C ASP A 177 -12.03 -10.01 7.79
N ALA A 178 -10.96 -9.74 7.06
CA ALA A 178 -11.02 -9.04 5.79
C ALA A 178 -11.81 -9.86 4.75
N GLY A 179 -11.48 -11.15 4.62
CA GLY A 179 -12.17 -12.07 3.72
C GLY A 179 -12.36 -11.50 2.30
N PRO A 180 -13.54 -11.70 1.70
CA PRO A 180 -13.84 -11.18 0.36
C PRO A 180 -13.90 -9.64 0.29
N ASN A 181 -14.14 -8.95 1.42
CA ASN A 181 -14.28 -7.49 1.46
C ASN A 181 -13.00 -6.74 1.09
N ALA A 182 -11.86 -7.40 1.17
CA ALA A 182 -10.57 -6.82 0.77
C ALA A 182 -10.27 -6.96 -0.74
N CYS A 183 -11.17 -7.54 -1.53
CA CYS A 183 -10.98 -7.82 -2.95
C CYS A 183 -9.65 -8.57 -3.23
N PRO A 184 -9.51 -9.83 -2.73
CA PRO A 184 -8.30 -10.63 -2.94
C PRO A 184 -8.06 -10.97 -4.43
N PRO A 185 -6.82 -11.32 -4.82
CA PRO A 185 -5.68 -11.59 -3.95
C PRO A 185 -5.10 -10.33 -3.29
N MET A 186 -4.79 -10.43 -2.00
CA MET A 186 -4.33 -9.31 -1.18
C MET A 186 -2.81 -9.12 -1.25
N VAL A 187 -2.36 -7.90 -0.94
CA VAL A 187 -1.00 -7.66 -0.42
C VAL A 187 -1.15 -7.25 1.03
N VAL A 188 -0.44 -7.92 1.92
CA VAL A 188 -0.54 -7.73 3.36
C VAL A 188 0.70 -7.02 3.87
N GLY A 189 0.57 -5.75 4.26
CA GLY A 189 1.63 -4.99 4.91
C GLY A 189 1.55 -5.14 6.42
N VAL A 190 2.66 -5.46 7.06
CA VAL A 190 2.73 -5.68 8.51
C VAL A 190 3.80 -4.80 9.13
N GLY A 191 3.48 -4.18 10.25
CA GLY A 191 4.43 -3.46 11.11
C GLY A 191 4.47 -4.11 12.48
N ILE A 192 5.67 -4.51 12.94
CA ILE A 192 5.87 -5.15 14.24
C ILE A 192 6.83 -4.30 15.07
N GLY A 193 6.42 -3.96 16.27
CA GLY A 193 7.24 -3.15 17.20
C GLY A 193 6.97 -1.64 17.08
N GLY A 194 7.86 -0.83 17.66
CA GLY A 194 7.67 0.60 17.82
C GLY A 194 6.57 0.91 18.85
N THR A 195 5.70 1.84 18.48
CA THR A 195 4.54 2.32 19.24
C THR A 195 3.27 2.10 18.42
N PHE A 196 2.10 2.46 18.94
CA PHE A 196 0.80 2.32 18.29
C PHE A 196 0.78 2.94 16.88
N GLU A 197 1.22 4.17 16.73
CA GLU A 197 1.29 4.89 15.46
C GLU A 197 2.43 4.39 14.58
N LYS A 198 3.56 4.01 15.18
CA LYS A 198 4.75 3.56 14.44
C LYS A 198 4.49 2.22 13.74
N CYS A 199 3.87 1.25 14.41
CA CYS A 199 3.56 -0.03 13.79
C CYS A 199 2.55 0.15 12.64
N ALA A 200 1.55 1.03 12.79
CA ALA A 200 0.58 1.33 11.73
C ALA A 200 1.25 1.97 10.51
N LEU A 201 2.14 2.95 10.73
CA LEU A 201 2.93 3.58 9.66
C LEU A 201 3.83 2.56 8.94
N MET A 202 4.49 1.68 9.68
CA MET A 202 5.34 0.63 9.10
C MET A 202 4.54 -0.36 8.25
N ALA A 203 3.34 -0.76 8.71
CA ALA A 203 2.45 -1.62 7.95
C ALA A 203 2.02 -0.95 6.64
N LYS A 204 1.71 0.36 6.66
CA LYS A 204 1.39 1.13 5.47
C LYS A 204 2.58 1.20 4.51
N LYS A 205 3.79 1.49 5.01
CA LYS A 205 5.00 1.57 4.18
C LYS A 205 5.38 0.19 3.63
N ALA A 206 5.13 -0.90 4.34
CA ALA A 206 5.39 -2.26 3.87
C ALA A 206 4.62 -2.61 2.57
N LEU A 207 3.46 -1.99 2.34
CA LEU A 207 2.70 -2.17 1.09
C LEU A 207 3.40 -1.56 -0.14
N THR A 208 4.39 -0.69 0.05
CA THR A 208 5.15 -0.07 -1.06
C THR A 208 6.46 -0.78 -1.37
N ARG A 209 6.76 -1.90 -0.68
CA ARG A 209 7.86 -2.79 -1.06
C ARG A 209 7.39 -3.69 -2.21
N PRO A 210 8.22 -3.94 -3.24
CA PRO A 210 7.91 -4.90 -4.30
C PRO A 210 7.48 -6.26 -3.73
N VAL A 211 6.49 -6.90 -4.39
CA VAL A 211 5.91 -8.15 -3.87
C VAL A 211 6.81 -9.37 -4.06
N ASP A 212 7.86 -9.24 -4.85
CA ASP A 212 8.91 -10.24 -5.06
C ASP A 212 10.17 -10.00 -4.21
N GLU A 213 10.19 -8.92 -3.41
CA GLU A 213 11.26 -8.61 -2.47
C GLU A 213 10.89 -9.03 -1.04
N HIS A 214 11.76 -9.82 -0.42
CA HIS A 214 11.64 -10.22 0.98
C HIS A 214 12.46 -9.35 1.92
N SER A 215 12.17 -9.45 3.21
CA SER A 215 12.97 -8.81 4.25
C SER A 215 14.42 -9.30 4.22
N GLU A 216 15.38 -8.39 4.42
CA GLU A 216 16.79 -8.73 4.58
C GLU A 216 17.07 -9.47 5.91
N ILE A 217 16.17 -9.34 6.89
CA ILE A 217 16.27 -9.98 8.21
C ILE A 217 15.80 -11.44 8.07
N PRO A 218 16.66 -12.45 8.30
CA PRO A 218 16.34 -13.84 7.98
C PRO A 218 15.05 -14.37 8.61
N TYR A 219 14.87 -14.17 9.93
CA TYR A 219 13.66 -14.66 10.61
C TYR A 219 12.38 -13.93 10.15
N VAL A 220 12.49 -12.69 9.69
CA VAL A 220 11.34 -11.93 9.14
C VAL A 220 10.97 -12.49 7.78
N ARG A 221 11.96 -12.79 6.93
CA ARG A 221 11.74 -13.46 5.63
C ARG A 221 11.03 -14.79 5.79
N GLU A 222 11.52 -15.63 6.69
CA GLU A 222 10.88 -16.92 7.01
C GLU A 222 9.43 -16.73 7.47
N LEU A 223 9.17 -15.69 8.26
CA LEU A 223 7.83 -15.35 8.73
C LEU A 223 6.92 -14.87 7.59
N GLU A 224 7.44 -14.07 6.66
CA GLU A 224 6.71 -13.62 5.45
C GLU A 224 6.27 -14.82 4.60
N GLU A 225 7.20 -15.75 4.34
CA GLU A 225 6.95 -16.97 3.54
C GLU A 225 5.94 -17.90 4.24
N GLU A 226 6.12 -18.16 5.53
CA GLU A 226 5.22 -19.00 6.33
C GLU A 226 3.80 -18.43 6.35
N LEU A 227 3.67 -17.11 6.55
CA LEU A 227 2.38 -16.45 6.61
C LEU A 227 1.68 -16.42 5.26
N LEU A 228 2.41 -16.19 4.17
CA LEU A 228 1.85 -16.24 2.83
C LEU A 228 1.27 -17.64 2.53
N GLU A 229 2.01 -18.70 2.88
CA GLU A 229 1.53 -20.08 2.73
C GLU A 229 0.26 -20.33 3.56
N LYS A 230 0.25 -19.91 4.84
CA LYS A 230 -0.91 -20.07 5.74
C LYS A 230 -2.14 -19.29 5.27
N ILE A 231 -1.94 -18.05 4.78
CA ILE A 231 -3.00 -17.22 4.22
C ILE A 231 -3.59 -17.88 2.98
N ASN A 232 -2.77 -18.38 2.08
CA ASN A 232 -3.23 -19.05 0.87
C ASN A 232 -3.95 -20.38 1.14
N LYS A 233 -3.65 -21.04 2.27
CA LYS A 233 -4.40 -22.22 2.75
C LYS A 233 -5.78 -21.88 3.36
N THR A 234 -6.12 -20.62 3.57
CA THR A 234 -7.45 -20.23 4.07
C THR A 234 -8.57 -20.54 3.08
N GLY A 235 -8.25 -20.64 1.80
CA GLY A 235 -9.22 -20.94 0.75
C GLY A 235 -10.15 -19.78 0.39
N ILE A 236 -9.90 -18.55 0.87
CA ILE A 236 -10.69 -17.36 0.50
C ILE A 236 -10.63 -17.15 -1.01
N GLY A 237 -9.42 -17.24 -1.60
CA GLY A 237 -9.19 -17.25 -3.04
C GLY A 237 -9.45 -15.93 -3.76
N PRO A 238 -9.18 -15.89 -5.09
CA PRO A 238 -9.39 -14.70 -5.91
C PRO A 238 -10.83 -14.23 -5.88
N GLY A 239 -11.04 -12.92 -5.71
CA GLY A 239 -12.36 -12.31 -5.57
C GLY A 239 -13.12 -12.75 -4.30
N GLY A 240 -12.53 -13.55 -3.42
CA GLY A 240 -13.23 -14.15 -2.27
C GLY A 240 -14.17 -15.29 -2.66
N LEU A 241 -14.00 -15.87 -3.84
CA LEU A 241 -14.89 -16.91 -4.41
C LEU A 241 -14.28 -18.32 -4.34
N GLY A 242 -13.30 -18.49 -3.46
CA GLY A 242 -12.60 -19.77 -3.28
C GLY A 242 -11.39 -19.90 -4.19
N GLY A 243 -10.42 -20.73 -3.76
CA GLY A 243 -9.17 -20.96 -4.49
C GLY A 243 -7.96 -20.97 -3.59
N SER A 244 -6.80 -21.12 -4.19
CA SER A 244 -5.51 -21.23 -3.51
C SER A 244 -4.73 -19.92 -3.46
N THR A 245 -5.23 -18.84 -4.09
CA THR A 245 -4.55 -17.53 -4.14
C THR A 245 -5.36 -16.49 -3.37
N THR A 246 -5.14 -16.39 -2.07
CA THR A 246 -5.77 -15.38 -1.19
C THR A 246 -4.92 -14.12 -1.09
N ALA A 247 -3.59 -14.26 -1.11
CA ALA A 247 -2.64 -13.16 -1.09
C ALA A 247 -1.51 -13.40 -2.09
N LEU A 248 -0.93 -12.31 -2.60
CA LEU A 248 0.25 -12.30 -3.46
C LEU A 248 1.53 -12.15 -2.66
N ALA A 249 1.50 -11.38 -1.58
CA ALA A 249 2.64 -11.16 -0.69
C ALA A 249 2.22 -10.83 0.73
N VAL A 250 3.13 -11.10 1.67
CA VAL A 250 3.15 -10.58 3.03
C VAL A 250 4.47 -9.85 3.22
N ASN A 251 4.42 -8.54 3.42
CA ASN A 251 5.59 -7.69 3.60
C ASN A 251 5.65 -7.19 5.05
N ILE A 252 6.70 -7.52 5.78
CA ILE A 252 6.85 -7.21 7.20
C ILE A 252 7.98 -6.21 7.43
N ASN A 253 7.69 -5.11 8.11
CA ASN A 253 8.69 -4.19 8.65
C ASN A 253 8.72 -4.31 10.18
N THR A 254 9.93 -4.27 10.76
CA THR A 254 10.13 -4.35 12.20
C THR A 254 10.80 -3.09 12.74
N TYR A 255 10.59 -2.80 14.02
CA TYR A 255 11.23 -1.71 14.72
C TYR A 255 11.41 -2.04 16.21
N PRO A 256 12.48 -1.57 16.86
CA PRO A 256 12.65 -1.71 18.30
C PRO A 256 11.42 -1.24 19.07
N THR A 257 11.07 -1.94 20.14
CA THR A 257 9.88 -1.62 20.94
C THR A 257 10.19 -1.60 22.43
N HIS A 258 9.27 -1.09 23.24
CA HIS A 258 9.40 -1.11 24.70
C HIS A 258 9.33 -2.55 25.23
N ILE A 259 10.09 -2.87 26.27
CA ILE A 259 10.19 -4.23 26.84
C ILE A 259 8.83 -4.83 27.24
N ALA A 260 7.86 -3.99 27.57
CA ALA A 260 6.50 -4.42 27.99
C ALA A 260 5.47 -4.45 26.84
N GLY A 261 5.87 -4.18 25.60
CA GLY A 261 4.94 -4.08 24.48
C GLY A 261 5.32 -4.96 23.30
N LEU A 262 4.31 -5.37 22.51
CA LEU A 262 4.47 -6.04 21.22
C LEU A 262 3.36 -5.55 20.29
N PRO A 263 3.40 -4.28 19.83
CA PRO A 263 2.41 -3.78 18.88
C PRO A 263 2.57 -4.43 17.51
N VAL A 264 1.45 -4.77 16.89
CA VAL A 264 1.38 -5.36 15.55
C VAL A 264 0.28 -4.67 14.76
N ALA A 265 0.61 -4.09 13.63
CA ALA A 265 -0.36 -3.55 12.70
C ALA A 265 -0.39 -4.39 11.42
N VAL A 266 -1.59 -4.60 10.90
CA VAL A 266 -1.83 -5.30 9.64
C VAL A 266 -2.61 -4.37 8.74
N ASN A 267 -1.98 -3.90 7.68
CA ASN A 267 -2.62 -3.07 6.67
C ASN A 267 -2.91 -3.90 5.42
N ILE A 268 -4.18 -4.07 5.11
CA ILE A 268 -4.62 -4.88 3.97
C ILE A 268 -4.69 -4.01 2.72
N CYS A 269 -4.12 -4.48 1.62
CA CYS A 269 -4.34 -3.92 0.29
C CYS A 269 -4.99 -4.96 -0.63
N CYS A 270 -5.90 -4.50 -1.49
CA CYS A 270 -6.55 -5.35 -2.49
C CYS A 270 -5.57 -5.73 -3.63
N HIS A 271 -6.06 -6.47 -4.60
CA HIS A 271 -5.30 -6.85 -5.80
C HIS A 271 -4.76 -5.66 -6.60
N VAL A 272 -5.32 -4.45 -6.42
CA VAL A 272 -4.77 -3.21 -6.99
C VAL A 272 -3.83 -2.56 -5.96
N ASN A 273 -2.74 -3.25 -5.60
CA ASN A 273 -1.66 -2.67 -4.81
C ASN A 273 -0.78 -1.83 -5.73
N ARG A 274 -0.99 -0.52 -5.69
CA ARG A 274 -0.41 0.44 -6.64
C ARG A 274 0.37 1.52 -5.94
N HIS A 275 1.52 1.84 -6.49
CA HIS A 275 2.33 2.99 -6.07
C HIS A 275 3.29 3.37 -7.19
N ALA A 276 3.73 4.62 -7.19
CA ALA A 276 4.79 5.11 -8.05
C ALA A 276 5.92 5.66 -7.17
N VAL A 277 7.15 5.50 -7.62
CA VAL A 277 8.35 5.97 -6.91
C VAL A 277 9.19 6.81 -7.85
N ARG A 278 9.65 7.98 -7.39
CA ARG A 278 10.60 8.84 -8.13
C ARG A 278 11.66 9.41 -7.19
N GLU A 279 12.84 9.56 -7.70
CA GLU A 279 13.93 10.26 -7.05
C GLU A 279 14.29 11.52 -7.84
N ILE A 280 14.38 12.64 -7.15
CA ILE A 280 14.70 13.95 -7.72
C ILE A 280 15.86 14.60 -7.02
#